data_4d383fa275a0990518820395fd6b6e73
#
_entry.id   4d383fa275a0990518820395fd6b6e73
#
_cell.length_a   1.000
_cell.length_b   1.000
_cell.length_c   1.000
_cell.angle_alpha   90.00
_cell.angle_beta   90.00
_cell.angle_gamma   90.00
#
_symmetry.space_group_name_H-M   'P 1'
#
loop_
_entity.id
_entity.type
_entity.pdbx_description
1 polymer ?
#
loop_
_entity_poly.entity_id
_entity_poly.type
_entity_poly.pdbx_seq_one_letter_code
_entity_poly.pdbx_strand_id
1 'polypeptide(L)' 'MHRFHVPGMACSGCFAAVTKAIRTLDPQVQIEADLENRRIFVKSDKPEASLLTALENAGYPALPAPAEG' A
#
# COMPACT_ATOMS: atom_id res chain seq x y z
N MET A 1 6.50 5.04 9.14
CA MET A 1 5.41 4.17 8.68
C MET A 1 4.45 4.94 7.80
N HIS A 2 4.13 4.38 6.65
CA HIS A 2 3.22 5.00 5.71
C HIS A 2 1.84 4.35 5.80
N ARG A 3 0.81 5.16 5.64
CA ARG A 3 -0.57 4.67 5.64
C ARG A 3 -1.22 5.12 4.35
N PHE A 4 -1.88 4.21 3.67
CA PHE A 4 -2.54 4.50 2.42
C PHE A 4 -3.95 3.94 2.42
N HIS A 5 -4.84 4.65 1.76
CA HIS A 5 -6.18 4.17 1.49
C HIS A 5 -6.21 3.70 0.04
N VAL A 6 -6.56 2.44 -0.15
CA VAL A 6 -6.59 1.83 -1.49
C VAL A 6 -8.02 1.37 -1.78
N PRO A 7 -8.84 2.24 -2.38
CA PRO A 7 -10.27 1.93 -2.57
C PRO A 7 -10.53 0.66 -3.39
N GLY A 8 -9.63 0.32 -4.31
CA GLY A 8 -9.80 -0.88 -5.12
C GLY A 8 -9.38 -2.17 -4.44
N MET A 9 -8.82 -2.11 -3.25
CA MET A 9 -8.33 -3.29 -2.55
C MET A 9 -9.44 -3.87 -1.69
N ALA A 10 -10.28 -4.69 -2.30
CA ALA A 10 -11.44 -5.24 -1.63
C ALA A 10 -11.34 -6.75 -1.40
N CYS A 11 -10.22 -7.36 -1.70
CA CYS A 11 -10.05 -8.81 -1.55
C CYS A 11 -8.60 -9.15 -1.25
N SER A 12 -8.37 -10.38 -0.75
CA SER A 12 -7.03 -10.80 -0.41
C SER A 12 -6.12 -10.91 -1.63
N GLY A 13 -6.66 -11.25 -2.79
CA GLY A 13 -5.89 -11.25 -4.02
C GLY A 13 -5.40 -9.86 -4.40
N CYS A 14 -6.22 -8.86 -4.14
CA CYS A 14 -5.84 -7.47 -4.37
C CYS A 14 -4.68 -7.08 -3.44
N PHE A 15 -4.75 -7.49 -2.19
CA PHE A 15 -3.68 -7.22 -1.25
C PHE A 15 -2.37 -7.90 -1.71
N ALA A 16 -2.46 -9.11 -2.23
CA ALA A 16 -1.28 -9.80 -2.72
C ALA A 16 -0.62 -9.02 -3.87
N ALA A 17 -1.42 -8.49 -4.78
CA ALA A 17 -0.91 -7.68 -5.88
C ALA A 17 -0.26 -6.38 -5.38
N VAL A 18 -0.89 -5.74 -4.43
CA VAL A 18 -0.36 -4.52 -3.81
C VAL A 18 0.97 -4.83 -3.12
N THR A 19 1.02 -5.90 -2.35
CA THR A 19 2.23 -6.31 -1.65
C THR A 19 3.37 -6.57 -2.63
N LYS A 20 3.08 -7.27 -3.71
CA LYS A 20 4.08 -7.58 -4.72
C LYS A 20 4.63 -6.31 -5.36
N ALA A 21 3.76 -5.35 -5.64
CA ALA A 21 4.18 -4.09 -6.24
C ALA A 21 5.13 -3.34 -5.32
N ILE A 22 4.83 -3.28 -4.04
CA ILE A 22 5.67 -2.57 -3.09
C ILE A 22 6.97 -3.33 -2.84
N ARG A 23 6.92 -4.64 -2.80
CA ARG A 23 8.13 -5.44 -2.61
C ARG A 23 9.09 -5.36 -3.79
N THR A 24 8.60 -5.04 -4.96
CA THR A 24 9.46 -4.77 -6.09
C THR A 24 10.33 -3.55 -5.84
N LEU A 25 9.77 -2.57 -5.15
CA LEU A 25 10.48 -1.35 -4.79
C LEU A 25 11.37 -1.55 -3.57
N ASP A 26 10.87 -2.29 -2.57
CA ASP A 26 11.58 -2.53 -1.32
C ASP A 26 11.34 -3.98 -0.89
N PRO A 27 12.27 -4.90 -1.21
CA PRO A 27 12.08 -6.32 -0.89
C PRO A 27 11.96 -6.63 0.60
N GLN A 28 12.43 -5.75 1.46
CA GLN A 28 12.40 -5.96 2.91
C GLN A 28 11.23 -5.27 3.59
N VAL A 29 10.33 -4.72 2.81
CA VAL A 29 9.20 -3.97 3.34
C VAL A 29 8.29 -4.86 4.17
N GLN A 30 7.73 -4.29 5.21
CA GLN A 30 6.69 -4.94 6.00
C GLN A 30 5.38 -4.25 5.69
N ILE A 31 4.40 -5.03 5.30
CA ILE A 31 3.10 -4.51 4.89
C ILE A 31 2.01 -5.23 5.66
N GLU A 32 1.09 -4.45 6.18
CA GLU A 32 -0.12 -4.97 6.81
C GLU A 32 -1.32 -4.37 6.10
N ALA A 33 -2.40 -5.09 6.05
CA ALA A 33 -3.59 -4.63 5.38
C ALA A 33 -4.81 -4.71 6.27
N ASP A 34 -5.68 -3.73 6.14
CA ASP A 34 -7.00 -3.73 6.71
C ASP A 34 -7.97 -3.73 5.54
N LEU A 35 -8.37 -4.92 5.11
CA LEU A 35 -9.24 -5.05 3.94
C LEU A 35 -10.62 -4.45 4.18
N GLU A 36 -11.08 -4.51 5.41
CA GLU A 36 -12.39 -3.96 5.76
C GLU A 36 -12.44 -2.45 5.52
N ASN A 37 -11.37 -1.75 5.88
CA ASN A 37 -11.28 -0.31 5.69
C ASN A 37 -10.50 0.06 4.44
N ARG A 38 -10.02 -0.93 3.69
CA ARG A 38 -9.26 -0.75 2.47
C ARG A 38 -8.03 0.12 2.66
N ARG A 39 -7.33 -0.15 3.75
CA ARG A 39 -6.12 0.57 4.11
C ARG A 39 -4.94 -0.37 4.16
N ILE A 40 -3.77 0.16 3.88
CA ILE A 40 -2.53 -0.58 4.08
C ILE A 40 -1.59 0.23 4.93
N PHE A 41 -0.76 -0.49 5.67
CA PHE A 41 0.27 0.10 6.51
C PHE A 41 1.60 -0.42 6.00
N VAL A 42 2.45 0.48 5.56
CA VAL A 42 3.72 0.12 4.93
C VAL A 42 4.87 0.61 5.80
N LYS A 43 5.70 -0.31 6.25
CA LYS A 43 6.86 0.04 7.04
C LYS A 43 8.08 -0.02 6.13
N SER A 44 8.46 1.12 5.60
CA SER A 44 9.53 1.22 4.60
C SER A 44 10.23 2.56 4.73
N ASP A 45 11.49 2.58 4.34
CA ASP A 45 12.29 3.79 4.29
C ASP A 45 12.11 4.53 2.97
N LYS A 46 11.36 3.97 2.04
CA LYS A 46 11.17 4.61 0.75
C LYS A 46 10.22 5.80 0.86
N PRO A 47 10.39 6.81 -0.01
CA PRO A 47 9.50 7.97 -0.01
C PRO A 47 8.06 7.57 -0.31
N GLU A 48 7.14 8.31 0.28
CA GLU A 48 5.72 8.09 0.05
C GLU A 48 5.37 8.16 -1.44
N ALA A 49 5.95 9.13 -2.14
CA ALA A 49 5.67 9.28 -3.58
C ALA A 49 6.06 8.02 -4.36
N SER A 50 7.17 7.40 -4.01
CA SER A 50 7.59 6.16 -4.68
C SER A 50 6.62 5.04 -4.42
N LEU A 51 6.12 4.93 -3.20
CA LEU A 51 5.14 3.91 -2.84
C LEU A 51 3.82 4.13 -3.56
N LEU A 52 3.38 5.38 -3.65
CA LEU A 52 2.16 5.72 -4.37
C LEU A 52 2.28 5.38 -5.85
N THR A 53 3.43 5.68 -6.45
CA THR A 53 3.68 5.36 -7.84
C THR A 53 3.64 3.86 -8.08
N ALA A 54 4.25 3.08 -7.18
CA ALA A 54 4.24 1.64 -7.29
C ALA A 54 2.81 1.07 -7.24
N LEU A 55 1.99 1.61 -6.35
CA LEU A 55 0.60 1.18 -6.23
C LEU A 55 -0.20 1.55 -7.48
N GLU A 56 0.01 2.74 -8.00
CA GLU A 56 -0.67 3.17 -9.21
C GLU A 56 -0.30 2.29 -10.40
N ASN A 57 0.98 1.95 -10.52
CA ASN A 57 1.45 1.09 -11.60
C ASN A 57 0.89 -0.32 -11.49
N ALA A 58 0.56 -0.75 -10.29
CA ALA A 58 -0.04 -2.07 -10.07
C ALA A 58 -1.53 -2.10 -10.38
N GLY A 59 -2.12 -0.96 -10.69
CA GLY A 59 -3.55 -0.86 -10.94
C GLY A 59 -4.36 -0.61 -9.69
N TYR A 60 -3.73 -0.25 -8.60
CA TYR A 60 -4.40 0.06 -7.33
C TYR A 60 -4.00 1.45 -6.85
N PRO A 61 -4.52 2.49 -7.51
CA PRO A 61 -4.23 3.86 -7.07
C PRO A 61 -4.56 4.04 -5.60
N ALA A 62 -3.67 4.65 -4.87
CA ALA A 62 -3.84 4.85 -3.45
C ALA A 62 -3.83 6.33 -3.11
N LEU A 63 -4.46 6.65 -1.99
CA LEU A 63 -4.45 8.00 -1.45
C LEU A 63 -3.71 7.98 -0.12
N PRO A 64 -2.90 8.99 0.18
CA PRO A 64 -2.28 9.06 1.51
C PRO A 64 -3.38 9.12 2.56
N ALA A 65 -3.34 8.20 3.52
CA ALA A 65 -4.29 8.23 4.59
C ALA A 65 -3.80 9.21 5.64
N PRO A 66 -4.66 10.06 6.19
CA PRO A 66 -4.24 10.95 7.25
C PRO A 66 -3.79 10.16 8.46
N ALA A 67 -2.83 10.72 9.18
CA ALA A 67 -2.42 10.13 10.44
C ALA A 67 -3.59 10.30 11.40
N GLU A 68 -4.22 9.21 11.74
CA GLU A 68 -5.36 9.28 12.61
C GLU A 68 -4.99 9.01 14.01
N GLY A 69 -5.54 9.84 14.78
CA GLY A 69 -5.49 9.51 16.16
C GLY A 69 -6.31 8.28 16.43
#